data_7f76307781553863f49875b7cf5567f5
#
_entry.id   7f76307781553863f49875b7cf5567f5
#
_cell.length_a   1.000
_cell.length_b   1.000
_cell.length_c   1.000
_cell.angle_alpha   90.00
_cell.angle_beta   90.00
_cell.angle_gamma   90.00
#
_symmetry.space_group_name_H-M   'P 1'
#
loop_
_entity.id
_entity.type
_entity.pdbx_description
1 polymer ?
#
loop_
_entity_poly.entity_id
_entity_poly.type
_entity_poly.pdbx_seq_one_letter_code
_entity_poly.pdbx_strand_id
1 'polypeptide(L)'
;LLFFVIVWIARTFGLFISSFRDKDQLAISGWWTSLITTEINEIYRTKGKNEQIKEDGLYIIKGNLFNNKEGKKVINFGITSKNINEFSVGTKAKLKDNSYITVYENGNYEWASENEFKKKKGRRIFVTVLSPPNFTLDNYKEVLFKEGLGQAFLNTIAVALPSTIIPLIICSFFSYALAWMKFFGRDILLAAIIASLVVPLQMSLIPILTIYNDLGALFGVAAKSFPGIWMAHTGFGLASTTFLLWNFLKSLPNEMMEAAKVDGATHYDVFMKIVLPLSIPAFASIFILQFLWVWNDLLVGLVFLDKHPSEIILTAKLKELLGSRGENWEILTTGAFISMTVPLFIFFSLQRYFIRGLIAGSVKG
;
A
#
# COMPACT_ATOMS: atom_id res chain seq x y z
N LEU A 1 -16.13 -20.69 -7.78
CA LEU A 1 -15.52 -19.44 -8.26
C LEU A 1 -15.90 -18.24 -7.39
N LEU A 2 -17.21 -17.97 -7.19
CA LEU A 2 -17.71 -16.83 -6.40
C LEU A 2 -17.12 -16.77 -4.97
N PHE A 3 -17.03 -17.90 -4.29
CA PHE A 3 -16.43 -17.99 -2.95
C PHE A 3 -14.97 -17.49 -2.93
N PHE A 4 -14.14 -17.91 -3.89
CA PHE A 4 -12.75 -17.46 -3.96
C PHE A 4 -12.65 -15.98 -4.26
N VAL A 5 -13.51 -15.45 -5.13
CA VAL A 5 -13.58 -14.02 -5.45
C VAL A 5 -13.93 -13.20 -4.19
N ILE A 6 -14.91 -13.65 -3.42
CA ILE A 6 -15.31 -12.99 -2.16
C ILE A 6 -14.15 -13.00 -1.16
N VAL A 7 -13.46 -14.13 -0.97
CA VAL A 7 -12.30 -14.22 -0.06
C VAL A 7 -11.16 -13.29 -0.49
N TRP A 8 -10.93 -13.13 -1.78
CA TRP A 8 -9.93 -12.21 -2.31
C TRP A 8 -10.30 -10.74 -2.09
N ILE A 9 -11.54 -10.37 -2.43
CA ILE A 9 -12.03 -9.00 -2.24
C ILE A 9 -12.05 -8.64 -0.76
N ALA A 10 -12.42 -9.55 0.13
CA ALA A 10 -12.46 -9.34 1.56
C ALA A 10 -11.13 -8.85 2.15
N ARG A 11 -9.99 -9.33 1.64
CA ARG A 11 -8.67 -8.87 2.08
C ARG A 11 -8.42 -7.40 1.70
N THR A 12 -8.66 -7.04 0.45
CA THR A 12 -8.47 -5.67 -0.03
C THR A 12 -9.44 -4.71 0.63
N PHE A 13 -10.71 -5.12 0.77
CA PHE A 13 -11.73 -4.37 1.49
C PHE A 13 -11.38 -4.22 2.98
N GLY A 14 -10.84 -5.26 3.59
CA GLY A 14 -10.37 -5.22 4.97
C GLY A 14 -9.23 -4.21 5.18
N LEU A 15 -8.26 -4.16 4.27
CA LEU A 15 -7.21 -3.14 4.29
C LEU A 15 -7.79 -1.72 4.12
N PHE A 16 -8.71 -1.55 3.17
CA PHE A 16 -9.40 -0.27 2.95
C PHE A 16 -10.10 0.22 4.21
N ILE A 17 -10.94 -0.59 4.82
CA ILE A 17 -11.63 -0.23 6.06
C ILE A 17 -10.63 0.03 7.19
N SER A 18 -9.61 -0.82 7.35
CA SER A 18 -8.61 -0.68 8.41
C SER A 18 -7.79 0.59 8.28
N SER A 19 -7.53 1.08 7.07
CA SER A 19 -6.75 2.30 6.85
C SER A 19 -7.42 3.57 7.38
N PHE A 20 -8.74 3.55 7.58
CA PHE A 20 -9.49 4.68 8.16
C PHE A 20 -9.76 4.51 9.66
N ARG A 21 -9.48 3.35 10.25
CA ARG A 21 -9.79 3.10 11.66
C ARG A 21 -8.77 3.73 12.58
N ASP A 22 -9.26 4.19 13.73
CA ASP A 22 -8.42 4.67 14.81
C ASP A 22 -7.49 3.55 15.35
N LYS A 23 -6.31 3.95 15.80
CA LYS A 23 -5.27 3.07 16.34
C LYS A 23 -5.79 2.15 17.45
N ASP A 24 -6.55 2.71 18.40
CA ASP A 24 -7.03 1.97 19.54
C ASP A 24 -8.03 0.87 19.13
N GLN A 25 -8.86 1.16 18.13
CA GLN A 25 -9.81 0.19 17.59
C GLN A 25 -9.12 -0.91 16.77
N LEU A 26 -8.07 -0.58 16.02
CA LEU A 26 -7.30 -1.56 15.25
C LEU A 26 -6.55 -2.55 16.16
N ALA A 27 -6.07 -2.09 17.31
CA ALA A 27 -5.36 -2.94 18.26
C ALA A 27 -6.25 -4.01 18.92
N ILE A 28 -7.58 -3.80 18.94
CA ILE A 28 -8.52 -4.61 19.73
C ILE A 28 -9.39 -5.51 18.85
N SER A 29 -9.74 -5.06 17.64
CA SER A 29 -10.72 -5.77 16.82
C SER A 29 -10.38 -5.76 15.33
N GLY A 30 -10.81 -6.82 14.62
CA GLY A 30 -10.65 -6.92 13.17
C GLY A 30 -11.57 -5.96 12.40
N TRP A 31 -11.30 -5.80 11.09
CA TRP A 31 -12.08 -4.91 10.22
C TRP A 31 -13.57 -5.29 10.10
N TRP A 32 -13.91 -6.57 10.33
CA TRP A 32 -15.30 -7.07 10.25
C TRP A 32 -16.21 -6.53 11.36
N THR A 33 -15.64 -5.98 12.42
CA THR A 33 -16.39 -5.31 13.50
C THR A 33 -16.37 -3.78 13.37
N SER A 34 -15.80 -3.26 12.30
CA SER A 34 -15.57 -1.81 12.13
C SER A 34 -16.83 -0.96 12.05
N LEU A 35 -17.97 -1.55 11.70
CA LEU A 35 -19.28 -0.87 11.60
C LEU A 35 -20.16 -1.12 12.82
N ILE A 36 -19.69 -1.89 13.80
CA ILE A 36 -20.45 -2.27 14.98
C ILE A 36 -19.84 -1.60 16.20
N THR A 37 -20.68 -1.11 17.11
CA THR A 37 -20.24 -0.66 18.44
C THR A 37 -19.64 -1.83 19.20
N THR A 38 -18.41 -1.70 19.68
CA THR A 38 -17.69 -2.77 20.36
C THR A 38 -17.45 -2.43 21.83
N GLU A 39 -17.48 -3.45 22.68
CA GLU A 39 -17.06 -3.32 24.08
C GLU A 39 -15.54 -3.40 24.17
N ILE A 40 -14.95 -2.41 24.84
CA ILE A 40 -13.50 -2.27 24.98
C ILE A 40 -13.18 -2.06 26.45
N ASN A 41 -12.14 -2.75 26.94
CA ASN A 41 -11.62 -2.53 28.27
C ASN A 41 -10.49 -1.49 28.21
N GLU A 42 -10.71 -0.37 28.88
CA GLU A 42 -9.74 0.73 28.92
C GLU A 42 -9.34 1.06 30.36
N ILE A 43 -8.15 1.64 30.49
CA ILE A 43 -7.60 2.07 31.79
C ILE A 43 -7.49 3.58 31.80
N TYR A 44 -8.21 4.20 32.70
CA TYR A 44 -8.14 5.63 32.93
C TYR A 44 -7.53 5.94 34.28
N ARG A 45 -7.20 7.20 34.48
CA ARG A 45 -6.69 7.69 35.74
C ARG A 45 -7.51 8.91 36.16
N THR A 46 -7.99 8.91 37.43
CA THR A 46 -8.62 10.08 37.99
C THR A 46 -7.64 11.24 38.15
N LYS A 47 -8.15 12.43 38.37
CA LYS A 47 -7.36 13.57 38.82
C LYS A 47 -6.77 13.29 40.22
N GLY A 48 -5.75 14.04 40.61
CA GLY A 48 -5.07 13.88 41.89
C GLY A 48 -5.49 14.94 42.94
N LYS A 49 -4.80 14.97 44.06
CA LYS A 49 -5.14 15.83 45.21
C LYS A 49 -5.27 17.33 44.90
N ASN A 50 -4.60 17.81 43.86
CA ASN A 50 -4.63 19.25 43.51
C ASN A 50 -6.00 19.72 43.04
N GLU A 51 -6.91 18.79 42.71
CA GLU A 51 -8.24 19.03 42.16
C GLU A 51 -9.34 18.62 43.14
N GLN A 52 -8.99 18.39 44.43
CA GLN A 52 -9.97 18.08 45.47
C GLN A 52 -10.70 19.35 45.91
N ILE A 53 -12.00 19.20 46.13
CA ILE A 53 -12.88 20.23 46.67
C ILE A 53 -13.49 19.68 47.96
N LYS A 54 -13.71 20.52 48.96
CA LYS A 54 -14.40 20.12 50.20
C LYS A 54 -15.86 20.53 50.08
N GLU A 55 -16.75 19.56 50.00
CA GLU A 55 -18.21 19.72 49.95
C GLU A 55 -18.86 18.84 51.04
N ASP A 56 -19.76 19.36 51.82
CA ASP A 56 -20.54 18.64 52.85
C ASP A 56 -19.69 17.78 53.82
N GLY A 57 -18.53 18.25 54.17
CA GLY A 57 -17.62 17.54 55.10
C GLY A 57 -16.75 16.46 54.42
N LEU A 58 -16.94 16.21 53.16
CA LEU A 58 -16.17 15.25 52.36
C LEU A 58 -15.19 15.97 51.44
N TYR A 59 -14.04 15.33 51.20
CA TYR A 59 -13.11 15.70 50.09
C TYR A 59 -13.51 14.98 48.87
N ILE A 60 -13.81 15.74 47.80
CA ILE A 60 -14.34 15.18 46.53
C ILE A 60 -13.44 15.58 45.35
N ILE A 61 -13.14 14.64 44.47
CA ILE A 61 -12.47 14.85 43.19
C ILE A 61 -13.44 14.47 42.07
N LYS A 62 -13.83 15.46 41.25
CA LYS A 62 -14.72 15.28 40.12
C LYS A 62 -13.93 15.40 38.81
N GLY A 63 -14.33 14.66 37.78
CA GLY A 63 -13.73 14.74 36.46
C GLY A 63 -14.45 13.86 35.45
N ASN A 64 -13.92 13.87 34.24
CA ASN A 64 -14.41 13.00 33.16
C ASN A 64 -13.27 12.10 32.66
N LEU A 65 -13.50 10.79 32.54
CA LEU A 65 -12.51 9.81 32.12
C LEU A 65 -12.11 10.00 30.64
N PHE A 66 -13.05 10.46 29.82
CA PHE A 66 -12.87 10.61 28.38
C PHE A 66 -12.29 11.98 27.96
N ASN A 67 -12.00 12.86 28.90
CA ASN A 67 -11.63 14.26 28.62
C ASN A 67 -12.62 14.96 27.69
N ASN A 68 -13.92 14.70 27.90
CA ASN A 68 -15.04 15.19 27.11
C ASN A 68 -15.02 14.77 25.61
N LYS A 69 -14.32 13.69 25.25
CA LYS A 69 -14.46 13.09 23.92
C LYS A 69 -15.83 12.44 23.83
N GLU A 70 -16.62 12.86 22.84
CA GLU A 70 -17.98 12.36 22.60
C GLU A 70 -18.00 10.92 22.08
N GLY A 71 -19.08 10.20 22.36
CA GLY A 71 -19.44 8.94 21.74
C GLY A 71 -19.15 7.67 22.55
N LYS A 72 -18.28 7.70 23.57
CA LYS A 72 -18.03 6.53 24.44
C LYS A 72 -19.01 6.52 25.60
N LYS A 73 -19.49 5.32 25.98
CA LYS A 73 -20.35 5.09 27.15
C LYS A 73 -19.74 4.01 28.03
N VAL A 74 -19.63 4.29 29.33
CA VAL A 74 -19.22 3.28 30.31
C VAL A 74 -20.37 2.33 30.58
N ILE A 75 -20.10 1.01 30.56
CA ILE A 75 -21.06 -0.03 30.94
C ILE A 75 -20.80 -0.45 32.38
N ASN A 76 -19.56 -0.82 32.66
CA ASN A 76 -19.09 -1.31 33.96
C ASN A 76 -17.73 -0.73 34.28
N PHE A 77 -17.38 -0.74 35.56
CA PHE A 77 -16.04 -0.32 36.01
C PHE A 77 -15.51 -1.21 37.13
N GLY A 78 -14.21 -1.24 37.26
CA GLY A 78 -13.51 -1.92 38.34
C GLY A 78 -12.37 -1.10 38.91
N ILE A 79 -11.99 -1.37 40.14
CA ILE A 79 -10.90 -0.74 40.83
C ILE A 79 -9.60 -1.56 40.79
N THR A 80 -9.67 -2.75 40.26
CA THR A 80 -8.54 -3.69 40.06
C THR A 80 -8.51 -4.26 38.68
N SER A 81 -7.31 -4.59 38.16
CA SER A 81 -7.14 -5.22 36.86
C SER A 81 -7.67 -6.66 36.79
N LYS A 82 -7.93 -7.27 37.95
CA LYS A 82 -8.46 -8.65 38.01
C LYS A 82 -9.97 -8.72 37.79
N ASN A 83 -10.69 -7.65 38.19
CA ASN A 83 -12.15 -7.55 38.06
C ASN A 83 -12.50 -6.19 37.46
N ILE A 84 -12.57 -6.14 36.14
CA ILE A 84 -12.84 -4.90 35.39
C ILE A 84 -14.34 -4.57 35.45
N ASN A 85 -15.21 -5.59 35.50
CA ASN A 85 -16.67 -5.46 35.49
C ASN A 85 -17.30 -5.64 36.91
N GLU A 86 -16.57 -5.24 37.96
CA GLU A 86 -17.00 -5.47 39.34
C GLU A 86 -18.22 -4.61 39.77
N PHE A 87 -18.31 -3.41 39.19
CA PHE A 87 -19.35 -2.44 39.54
C PHE A 87 -20.09 -1.93 38.30
N SER A 88 -21.41 -1.83 38.39
CA SER A 88 -22.23 -1.16 37.40
C SER A 88 -22.12 0.35 37.51
N VAL A 89 -22.32 1.06 36.39
CA VAL A 89 -22.33 2.56 36.41
C VAL A 89 -23.31 3.11 37.41
N GLY A 90 -22.93 4.22 38.07
CA GLY A 90 -23.73 4.87 39.09
C GLY A 90 -23.62 4.24 40.49
N THR A 91 -22.97 3.08 40.65
CA THR A 91 -22.78 2.46 41.97
C THR A 91 -21.56 3.02 42.68
N LYS A 92 -21.64 3.10 44.02
CA LYS A 92 -20.51 3.53 44.86
C LYS A 92 -19.59 2.36 45.15
N ALA A 93 -18.42 2.33 44.55
CA ALA A 93 -17.39 1.33 44.82
C ALA A 93 -16.54 1.74 46.00
N LYS A 94 -16.56 0.96 47.11
CA LYS A 94 -15.74 1.19 48.29
C LYS A 94 -14.31 0.75 48.04
N LEU A 95 -13.38 1.61 48.40
CA LEU A 95 -11.96 1.39 48.24
C LEU A 95 -11.31 0.94 49.59
N LYS A 96 -10.11 0.39 49.53
CA LYS A 96 -9.37 -0.09 50.69
C LYS A 96 -9.03 1.02 51.69
N ASP A 97 -9.00 2.28 51.27
CA ASP A 97 -8.73 3.47 52.06
C ASP A 97 -10.00 4.14 52.59
N ASN A 98 -11.11 3.42 52.62
CA ASN A 98 -12.43 3.90 52.98
C ASN A 98 -12.98 5.08 52.16
N SER A 99 -12.34 5.40 51.01
CA SER A 99 -12.93 6.31 50.01
C SER A 99 -13.91 5.59 49.12
N TYR A 100 -14.76 6.33 48.41
CA TYR A 100 -15.77 5.80 47.48
C TYR A 100 -15.56 6.42 46.10
N ILE A 101 -15.67 5.59 45.07
CA ILE A 101 -15.66 6.09 43.71
C ILE A 101 -16.94 5.68 42.98
N THR A 102 -17.53 6.63 42.27
CA THR A 102 -18.69 6.42 41.41
C THR A 102 -18.32 6.82 40.00
N VAL A 103 -18.63 5.98 39.05
CA VAL A 103 -18.44 6.27 37.62
C VAL A 103 -19.80 6.24 36.93
N TYR A 104 -20.07 7.27 36.12
CA TYR A 104 -21.32 7.42 35.38
C TYR A 104 -21.16 7.00 33.93
N GLU A 105 -22.29 6.71 33.24
CA GLU A 105 -22.34 6.25 31.85
C GLU A 105 -21.60 7.19 30.89
N ASN A 106 -21.66 8.50 31.11
CA ASN A 106 -20.99 9.51 30.30
C ASN A 106 -19.49 9.69 30.59
N GLY A 107 -18.89 8.80 31.41
CA GLY A 107 -17.49 8.86 31.81
C GLY A 107 -17.19 9.86 32.92
N ASN A 108 -18.18 10.60 33.45
CA ASN A 108 -17.97 11.40 34.65
C ASN A 108 -17.72 10.49 35.82
N TYR A 109 -16.89 10.95 36.74
CA TYR A 109 -16.65 10.25 38.00
C TYR A 109 -16.61 11.21 39.17
N GLU A 110 -16.92 10.65 40.31
CA GLU A 110 -16.84 11.30 41.60
C GLU A 110 -16.08 10.38 42.56
N TRP A 111 -14.99 10.90 43.14
CA TRP A 111 -14.17 10.17 44.09
C TRP A 111 -14.21 10.94 45.41
N ALA A 112 -14.89 10.38 46.41
CA ALA A 112 -15.18 11.02 47.71
C ALA A 112 -14.46 10.30 48.83
N SER A 113 -13.99 11.07 49.82
CA SER A 113 -13.33 10.59 51.06
C SER A 113 -13.62 11.48 52.23
N GLU A 114 -13.72 10.91 53.43
CA GLU A 114 -13.78 11.66 54.69
C GLU A 114 -12.44 12.32 55.01
N ASN A 115 -11.33 11.73 54.53
CA ASN A 115 -9.98 12.23 54.74
C ASN A 115 -9.44 12.90 53.46
N GLU A 116 -8.56 13.90 53.67
CA GLU A 116 -7.86 14.57 52.59
C GLU A 116 -7.06 13.60 51.71
N PHE A 117 -7.14 13.73 50.40
CA PHE A 117 -6.35 12.95 49.48
C PHE A 117 -4.87 13.37 49.49
N LYS A 118 -3.98 12.42 49.80
CA LYS A 118 -2.54 12.69 49.97
C LYS A 118 -1.74 12.53 48.66
N LYS A 119 -2.22 11.71 47.72
CA LYS A 119 -1.48 11.35 46.49
C LYS A 119 -1.63 12.40 45.41
N LYS A 120 -0.51 12.90 44.90
CA LYS A 120 -0.48 13.83 43.76
C LYS A 120 -1.04 13.20 42.50
N LYS A 121 -0.79 11.89 42.27
CA LYS A 121 -1.30 11.14 41.12
C LYS A 121 -2.64 10.51 41.45
N GLY A 122 -3.62 10.69 40.56
CA GLY A 122 -4.93 10.06 40.65
C GLY A 122 -4.86 8.53 40.61
N ARG A 123 -5.98 7.87 40.88
CA ARG A 123 -6.14 6.42 40.91
C ARG A 123 -6.43 5.86 39.52
N ARG A 124 -5.96 4.66 39.26
CA ARG A 124 -6.35 3.91 38.04
C ARG A 124 -7.75 3.33 38.22
N ILE A 125 -8.57 3.50 37.19
CA ILE A 125 -9.89 2.90 37.08
C ILE A 125 -9.87 2.08 35.78
N PHE A 126 -10.39 0.88 35.86
CA PHE A 126 -10.58 -0.02 34.75
C PHE A 126 -12.05 0.08 34.33
N VAL A 127 -12.34 0.34 33.08
CA VAL A 127 -13.71 0.51 32.61
C VAL A 127 -13.95 -0.32 31.37
N THR A 128 -15.14 -0.90 31.26
CA THR A 128 -15.65 -1.45 30.02
C THR A 128 -16.51 -0.38 29.36
N VAL A 129 -16.11 0.03 28.17
CA VAL A 129 -16.79 1.09 27.42
C VAL A 129 -17.37 0.57 26.12
N LEU A 130 -18.55 1.07 25.74
CA LEU A 130 -19.05 0.98 24.38
C LEU A 130 -18.36 2.03 23.54
N SER A 131 -17.60 1.58 22.54
CA SER A 131 -16.93 2.44 21.58
C SER A 131 -17.64 2.34 20.23
N PRO A 132 -18.25 3.41 19.74
CA PRO A 132 -18.83 3.45 18.41
C PRO A 132 -17.73 3.40 17.34
N PRO A 133 -18.06 3.05 16.08
CA PRO A 133 -17.14 3.14 14.96
C PRO A 133 -16.52 4.54 14.88
N ASN A 134 -15.20 4.60 14.81
CA ASN A 134 -14.47 5.85 14.62
C ASN A 134 -13.56 5.75 13.40
N PHE A 135 -13.89 6.53 12.36
CA PHE A 135 -13.13 6.62 11.14
C PHE A 135 -12.42 7.96 11.07
N THR A 136 -11.12 7.92 10.76
CA THR A 136 -10.27 9.11 10.69
C THR A 136 -9.39 9.10 9.44
N LEU A 137 -9.06 10.29 8.95
CA LEU A 137 -8.06 10.50 7.91
C LEU A 137 -6.67 10.85 8.48
N ASP A 138 -6.53 10.87 9.79
CA ASP A 138 -5.25 11.26 10.42
C ASP A 138 -4.14 10.26 10.13
N ASN A 139 -4.47 8.96 9.96
CA ASN A 139 -3.52 7.94 9.52
C ASN A 139 -2.89 8.32 8.16
N TYR A 140 -3.71 8.80 7.21
CA TYR A 140 -3.23 9.24 5.90
C TYR A 140 -2.32 10.46 6.00
N LYS A 141 -2.67 11.44 6.84
CA LYS A 141 -1.81 12.61 7.06
C LYS A 141 -0.47 12.22 7.68
N GLU A 142 -0.51 11.32 8.65
CA GLU A 142 0.70 10.83 9.31
C GLU A 142 1.59 10.07 8.33
N VAL A 143 1.05 9.09 7.63
CA VAL A 143 1.79 8.24 6.69
C VAL A 143 2.36 9.03 5.52
N LEU A 144 1.55 9.89 4.90
CA LEU A 144 1.98 10.64 3.71
C LEU A 144 3.00 11.72 4.03
N PHE A 145 2.81 12.46 5.12
CA PHE A 145 3.60 13.67 5.40
C PHE A 145 4.67 13.45 6.47
N LYS A 146 4.35 12.80 7.59
CA LYS A 146 5.32 12.63 8.68
C LYS A 146 6.25 11.46 8.43
N GLU A 147 5.73 10.33 7.95
CA GLU A 147 6.54 9.14 7.67
C GLU A 147 7.21 9.19 6.28
N GLY A 148 6.91 10.19 5.45
CA GLY A 148 7.56 10.41 4.15
C GLY A 148 7.12 9.47 3.03
N LEU A 149 6.01 8.75 3.22
CA LEU A 149 5.50 7.83 2.19
C LEU A 149 5.01 8.58 0.94
N GLY A 150 4.55 9.84 1.09
CA GLY A 150 4.12 10.66 -0.04
C GLY A 150 5.23 10.92 -1.04
N GLN A 151 6.45 11.24 -0.56
CA GLN A 151 7.61 11.40 -1.44
C GLN A 151 8.00 10.08 -2.10
N ALA A 152 8.04 8.99 -1.34
CA ALA A 152 8.34 7.66 -1.87
C ALA A 152 7.31 7.20 -2.93
N PHE A 153 6.06 7.58 -2.77
CA PHE A 153 4.99 7.34 -3.75
C PHE A 153 5.26 8.07 -5.08
N LEU A 154 5.61 9.36 -5.02
CA LEU A 154 5.97 10.15 -6.21
C LEU A 154 7.23 9.60 -6.89
N ASN A 155 8.24 9.23 -6.12
CA ASN A 155 9.46 8.61 -6.64
C ASN A 155 9.14 7.30 -7.37
N THR A 156 8.23 6.48 -6.82
CA THR A 156 7.82 5.23 -7.48
C THR A 156 7.09 5.49 -8.80
N ILE A 157 6.27 6.53 -8.89
CA ILE A 157 5.66 6.94 -10.17
C ILE A 157 6.74 7.35 -11.16
N ALA A 158 7.71 8.16 -10.70
CA ALA A 158 8.84 8.62 -11.52
C ALA A 158 9.73 7.47 -12.01
N VAL A 159 9.81 6.36 -11.27
CA VAL A 159 10.48 5.13 -11.71
C VAL A 159 9.58 4.30 -12.62
N ALA A 160 8.35 4.00 -12.20
CA ALA A 160 7.51 3.00 -12.83
C ALA A 160 7.01 3.42 -14.22
N LEU A 161 6.64 4.68 -14.42
CA LEU A 161 6.15 5.14 -15.72
C LEU A 161 7.24 5.10 -16.81
N PRO A 162 8.42 5.71 -16.65
CA PRO A 162 9.45 5.63 -17.67
C PRO A 162 9.95 4.18 -17.89
N SER A 163 10.15 3.43 -16.81
CA SER A 163 10.59 2.02 -16.88
C SER A 163 9.57 1.08 -17.53
N THR A 164 8.34 1.52 -17.70
CA THR A 164 7.30 0.79 -18.44
C THR A 164 7.21 1.28 -19.89
N ILE A 165 7.24 2.59 -20.09
CA ILE A 165 7.02 3.21 -21.40
C ILE A 165 8.24 3.01 -22.32
N ILE A 166 9.45 3.19 -21.80
CA ILE A 166 10.68 3.09 -22.59
C ILE A 166 10.84 1.70 -23.24
N PRO A 167 10.80 0.57 -22.47
CA PRO A 167 10.89 -0.74 -23.09
C PRO A 167 9.73 -1.03 -24.02
N LEU A 168 8.52 -0.56 -23.73
CA LEU A 168 7.35 -0.78 -24.58
C LEU A 168 7.53 -0.13 -25.96
N ILE A 169 8.05 1.10 -26.00
CA ILE A 169 8.35 1.79 -27.28
C ILE A 169 9.45 1.05 -28.04
N ILE A 170 10.58 0.75 -27.40
CA ILE A 170 11.70 0.05 -28.05
C ILE A 170 11.24 -1.31 -28.58
N CYS A 171 10.59 -2.11 -27.74
CA CYS A 171 10.13 -3.44 -28.11
C CYS A 171 9.04 -3.43 -29.19
N SER A 172 8.28 -2.36 -29.32
CA SER A 172 7.25 -2.26 -30.37
C SER A 172 7.86 -2.31 -31.76
N PHE A 173 8.88 -1.51 -32.02
CA PHE A 173 9.61 -1.51 -33.27
C PHE A 173 10.41 -2.81 -33.47
N PHE A 174 11.04 -3.27 -32.40
CA PHE A 174 11.86 -4.46 -32.44
C PHE A 174 11.03 -5.73 -32.75
N SER A 175 9.91 -5.88 -32.06
CA SER A 175 8.98 -7.01 -32.28
C SER A 175 8.34 -6.94 -33.63
N TYR A 176 8.05 -5.75 -34.16
CA TYR A 176 7.57 -5.59 -35.54
C TYR A 176 8.62 -6.06 -36.54
N ALA A 177 9.88 -5.68 -36.39
CA ALA A 177 10.96 -6.15 -37.25
C ALA A 177 11.11 -7.66 -37.19
N LEU A 178 11.09 -8.27 -36.02
CA LEU A 178 11.15 -9.73 -35.85
C LEU A 178 9.95 -10.47 -36.44
N ALA A 179 8.75 -9.87 -36.43
CA ALA A 179 7.54 -10.50 -36.92
C ALA A 179 7.42 -10.41 -38.45
N TRP A 180 7.72 -9.23 -39.04
CA TRP A 180 7.33 -8.88 -40.40
C TRP A 180 8.46 -8.55 -41.39
N MET A 181 9.68 -8.29 -40.85
CA MET A 181 10.82 -8.01 -41.73
C MET A 181 11.67 -9.26 -41.94
N LYS A 182 12.30 -9.36 -43.10
CA LYS A 182 13.26 -10.41 -43.42
C LYS A 182 14.66 -9.84 -43.37
N PHE A 183 15.49 -10.31 -42.44
CA PHE A 183 16.89 -9.94 -42.31
C PHE A 183 17.71 -11.12 -41.81
N PHE A 184 19.02 -11.07 -42.06
CA PHE A 184 19.94 -12.12 -41.65
C PHE A 184 20.03 -12.20 -40.13
N GLY A 185 19.99 -13.41 -39.56
CA GLY A 185 20.11 -13.65 -38.14
C GLY A 185 18.82 -13.42 -37.33
N ARG A 186 17.67 -13.11 -37.94
CA ARG A 186 16.39 -12.87 -37.25
C ARG A 186 16.03 -13.98 -36.25
N ASP A 187 16.11 -15.23 -36.70
CA ASP A 187 15.66 -16.38 -35.87
C ASP A 187 16.67 -16.68 -34.74
N ILE A 188 17.97 -16.42 -34.97
CA ILE A 188 19.00 -16.52 -33.97
C ILE A 188 18.77 -15.43 -32.91
N LEU A 189 18.47 -14.21 -33.32
CA LEU A 189 18.20 -13.10 -32.42
C LEU A 189 16.94 -13.37 -31.55
N LEU A 190 15.88 -13.90 -32.16
CA LEU A 190 14.68 -14.32 -31.44
C LEU A 190 15.00 -15.41 -30.40
N ALA A 191 15.78 -16.42 -30.81
CA ALA A 191 16.21 -17.48 -29.89
C ALA A 191 17.04 -16.94 -28.73
N ALA A 192 17.94 -16.00 -28.98
CA ALA A 192 18.76 -15.36 -27.94
C ALA A 192 17.90 -14.56 -26.95
N ILE A 193 16.85 -13.85 -27.44
CA ILE A 193 15.91 -13.12 -26.59
C ILE A 193 15.15 -14.10 -25.70
N ILE A 194 14.63 -15.19 -26.25
CA ILE A 194 13.92 -16.21 -25.47
C ILE A 194 14.85 -16.86 -24.44
N ALA A 195 16.08 -17.17 -24.83
CA ALA A 195 17.09 -17.73 -23.94
C ALA A 195 17.41 -16.78 -22.75
N SER A 196 17.43 -15.47 -23.00
CA SER A 196 17.68 -14.47 -21.94
C SER A 196 16.60 -14.42 -20.86
N LEU A 197 15.36 -14.89 -21.13
CA LEU A 197 14.30 -15.00 -20.11
C LEU A 197 14.62 -15.99 -18.99
N VAL A 198 15.53 -16.93 -19.24
CA VAL A 198 15.93 -17.95 -18.25
C VAL A 198 16.94 -17.37 -17.24
N VAL A 199 17.60 -16.25 -17.57
CA VAL A 199 18.63 -15.65 -16.70
C VAL A 199 17.94 -14.99 -15.49
N PRO A 200 18.26 -15.43 -14.26
CA PRO A 200 17.68 -14.80 -13.07
C PRO A 200 18.13 -13.35 -12.93
N LEU A 201 17.17 -12.44 -12.81
CA LEU A 201 17.41 -11.01 -12.64
C LEU A 201 18.38 -10.72 -11.48
N GLN A 202 18.25 -11.44 -10.37
CA GLN A 202 19.04 -11.25 -9.16
C GLN A 202 20.54 -11.43 -9.41
N MET A 203 20.93 -12.35 -10.29
CA MET A 203 22.32 -12.61 -10.62
C MET A 203 22.94 -11.49 -11.49
N SER A 204 22.10 -10.76 -12.24
CA SER A 204 22.55 -9.74 -13.18
C SER A 204 22.68 -8.35 -12.54
N LEU A 205 22.10 -8.12 -11.36
CA LEU A 205 22.01 -6.78 -10.76
C LEU A 205 23.39 -6.15 -10.50
N ILE A 206 24.31 -6.88 -9.85
CA ILE A 206 25.64 -6.37 -9.51
C ILE A 206 26.50 -6.18 -10.76
N PRO A 207 26.59 -7.15 -11.70
CA PRO A 207 27.29 -6.95 -12.96
C PRO A 207 26.79 -5.74 -13.75
N ILE A 208 25.48 -5.55 -13.86
CA ILE A 208 24.91 -4.40 -14.57
C ILE A 208 25.23 -3.09 -13.86
N LEU A 209 25.16 -3.05 -12.53
CA LEU A 209 25.53 -1.86 -11.77
C LEU A 209 27.02 -1.50 -11.99
N THR A 210 27.91 -2.49 -12.06
CA THR A 210 29.33 -2.27 -12.36
C THR A 210 29.51 -1.65 -13.75
N ILE A 211 28.86 -2.22 -14.78
CA ILE A 211 28.88 -1.68 -16.15
C ILE A 211 28.34 -0.24 -16.17
N TYR A 212 27.27 0.03 -15.42
CA TYR A 212 26.68 1.37 -15.37
C TYR A 212 27.59 2.38 -14.64
N ASN A 213 28.35 1.95 -13.63
CA ASN A 213 29.36 2.80 -13.00
C ASN A 213 30.48 3.15 -13.97
N ASP A 214 30.98 2.17 -14.74
CA ASP A 214 32.04 2.39 -15.73
C ASP A 214 31.58 3.30 -16.87
N LEU A 215 30.39 3.06 -17.42
CA LEU A 215 29.78 3.92 -18.45
C LEU A 215 29.42 5.29 -17.88
N GLY A 216 28.89 5.36 -16.67
CA GLY A 216 28.53 6.61 -16.01
C GLY A 216 29.73 7.51 -15.78
N ALA A 217 30.89 6.94 -15.46
CA ALA A 217 32.14 7.68 -15.34
C ALA A 217 32.56 8.34 -16.65
N LEU A 218 32.27 7.70 -17.79
CA LEU A 218 32.55 8.26 -19.14
C LEU A 218 31.63 9.43 -19.50
N PHE A 219 30.34 9.37 -19.05
CA PHE A 219 29.31 10.35 -19.43
C PHE A 219 28.97 11.34 -18.29
N GLY A 220 29.62 11.26 -17.14
CA GLY A 220 29.34 12.12 -15.99
C GLY A 220 27.97 11.86 -15.33
N VAL A 221 27.42 10.65 -15.49
CA VAL A 221 26.10 10.25 -14.94
C VAL A 221 26.29 9.20 -13.86
N ALA A 222 25.68 9.41 -12.69
CA ALA A 222 25.71 8.41 -11.63
C ALA A 222 24.89 7.18 -12.02
N ALA A 223 25.44 5.98 -11.82
CA ALA A 223 24.73 4.72 -12.04
C ALA A 223 23.53 4.56 -11.10
N LYS A 224 23.68 5.01 -9.85
CA LYS A 224 22.57 5.11 -8.90
C LYS A 224 21.83 6.43 -9.11
N SER A 225 20.78 6.38 -9.89
CA SER A 225 19.95 7.53 -10.26
C SER A 225 18.65 7.06 -10.92
N PHE A 226 17.68 7.97 -11.08
CA PHE A 226 16.48 7.66 -11.85
C PHE A 226 16.76 7.18 -13.28
N PRO A 227 17.64 7.80 -14.09
CA PRO A 227 18.02 7.25 -15.39
C PRO A 227 18.65 5.87 -15.30
N GLY A 228 19.51 5.61 -14.31
CA GLY A 228 20.11 4.31 -14.09
C GLY A 228 19.08 3.20 -13.86
N ILE A 229 18.11 3.44 -12.97
CA ILE A 229 17.05 2.45 -12.72
C ILE A 229 16.11 2.29 -13.91
N TRP A 230 15.81 3.35 -14.68
CA TRP A 230 15.01 3.24 -15.91
C TRP A 230 15.69 2.33 -16.94
N MET A 231 16.99 2.47 -17.12
CA MET A 231 17.77 1.63 -18.03
C MET A 231 17.85 0.19 -17.53
N ALA A 232 18.02 -0.02 -16.22
CA ALA A 232 18.02 -1.36 -15.63
C ALA A 232 16.69 -2.10 -15.87
N HIS A 233 15.57 -1.48 -15.51
CA HIS A 233 14.24 -2.04 -15.76
C HIS A 233 13.94 -2.21 -17.24
N THR A 234 14.42 -1.30 -18.11
CA THR A 234 14.32 -1.44 -19.57
C THR A 234 15.05 -2.70 -20.00
N GLY A 235 16.30 -2.89 -19.61
CA GLY A 235 17.09 -4.08 -19.97
C GLY A 235 16.41 -5.38 -19.54
N PHE A 236 15.93 -5.45 -18.30
CA PHE A 236 15.21 -6.63 -17.80
C PHE A 236 13.85 -6.86 -18.48
N GLY A 237 13.15 -5.78 -18.84
CA GLY A 237 11.86 -5.84 -19.50
C GLY A 237 11.92 -6.16 -20.99
N LEU A 238 13.07 -5.92 -21.68
CA LEU A 238 13.19 -6.05 -23.13
C LEU A 238 12.81 -7.45 -23.62
N ALA A 239 13.32 -8.50 -22.99
CA ALA A 239 13.11 -9.86 -23.44
C ALA A 239 11.64 -10.28 -23.36
N SER A 240 11.01 -10.10 -22.21
CA SER A 240 9.61 -10.48 -22.00
C SER A 240 8.65 -9.63 -22.83
N THR A 241 8.86 -8.32 -22.87
CA THR A 241 8.03 -7.39 -23.66
C THR A 241 8.15 -7.70 -25.16
N THR A 242 9.38 -7.93 -25.66
CA THR A 242 9.60 -8.29 -27.06
C THR A 242 8.91 -9.61 -27.41
N PHE A 243 9.07 -10.63 -26.58
CA PHE A 243 8.47 -11.95 -26.82
C PHE A 243 6.94 -11.88 -26.84
N LEU A 244 6.32 -11.17 -25.89
CA LEU A 244 4.87 -11.04 -25.84
C LEU A 244 4.33 -10.23 -27.02
N LEU A 245 4.97 -9.11 -27.36
CA LEU A 245 4.57 -8.31 -28.54
C LEU A 245 4.79 -9.09 -29.83
N TRP A 246 5.93 -9.76 -30.00
CA TRP A 246 6.20 -10.57 -31.18
C TRP A 246 5.14 -11.65 -31.41
N ASN A 247 4.77 -12.39 -30.34
CA ASN A 247 3.71 -13.40 -30.44
C ASN A 247 2.38 -12.80 -30.89
N PHE A 248 1.99 -11.65 -30.34
CA PHE A 248 0.77 -10.98 -30.75
C PHE A 248 0.85 -10.48 -32.18
N LEU A 249 1.92 -9.79 -32.58
CA LEU A 249 2.11 -9.26 -33.90
C LEU A 249 2.14 -10.36 -34.97
N LYS A 250 2.70 -11.54 -34.64
CA LYS A 250 2.72 -12.71 -35.51
C LYS A 250 1.34 -13.34 -35.71
N SER A 251 0.39 -13.08 -34.81
CA SER A 251 -0.99 -13.58 -34.95
C SER A 251 -1.89 -12.71 -35.83
N LEU A 252 -1.43 -11.51 -36.23
CA LEU A 252 -2.20 -10.64 -37.11
C LEU A 252 -2.27 -11.26 -38.56
N PRO A 253 -3.38 -11.05 -39.29
CA PRO A 253 -3.54 -11.58 -40.62
C PRO A 253 -2.48 -11.07 -41.64
N ASN A 254 -1.83 -11.97 -42.35
CA ASN A 254 -0.81 -11.63 -43.34
C ASN A 254 -1.37 -10.80 -44.50
N GLU A 255 -2.63 -11.07 -44.87
CA GLU A 255 -3.33 -10.44 -45.99
C GLU A 255 -3.39 -8.91 -45.82
N MET A 256 -3.55 -8.42 -44.62
CA MET A 256 -3.56 -6.98 -44.32
C MET A 256 -2.20 -6.34 -44.63
N MET A 257 -1.11 -7.03 -44.30
CA MET A 257 0.25 -6.55 -44.52
C MET A 257 0.63 -6.60 -45.99
N GLU A 258 0.16 -7.64 -46.71
CA GLU A 258 0.38 -7.81 -48.15
C GLU A 258 -0.40 -6.77 -48.95
N ALA A 259 -1.67 -6.54 -48.64
CA ALA A 259 -2.48 -5.49 -49.25
C ALA A 259 -1.83 -4.12 -49.15
N ALA A 260 -1.38 -3.75 -47.92
CA ALA A 260 -0.71 -2.46 -47.70
C ALA A 260 0.59 -2.33 -48.51
N LYS A 261 1.34 -3.42 -48.71
CA LYS A 261 2.55 -3.41 -49.55
C LYS A 261 2.23 -3.26 -51.04
N VAL A 262 1.15 -3.86 -51.51
CA VAL A 262 0.66 -3.69 -52.90
C VAL A 262 0.28 -2.23 -53.13
N ASP A 263 -0.31 -1.56 -52.11
CA ASP A 263 -0.63 -0.13 -52.13
C ASP A 263 0.61 0.78 -52.00
N GLY A 264 1.81 0.24 -51.90
CA GLY A 264 3.06 0.98 -51.85
C GLY A 264 3.41 1.52 -50.45
N ALA A 265 2.75 1.04 -49.37
CA ALA A 265 3.05 1.46 -48.00
C ALA A 265 4.45 1.01 -47.58
N THR A 266 5.19 1.92 -46.94
CA THR A 266 6.47 1.60 -46.33
C THR A 266 6.26 0.79 -45.03
N HIS A 267 7.32 0.14 -44.53
CA HIS A 267 7.25 -0.56 -43.25
C HIS A 267 6.83 0.36 -42.09
N TYR A 268 7.21 1.63 -42.12
CA TYR A 268 6.80 2.62 -41.15
C TYR A 268 5.30 2.94 -41.23
N ASP A 269 4.76 3.08 -42.48
CA ASP A 269 3.32 3.30 -42.68
C ASP A 269 2.49 2.12 -42.19
N VAL A 270 2.92 0.90 -42.54
CA VAL A 270 2.27 -0.34 -42.09
C VAL A 270 2.27 -0.42 -40.56
N PHE A 271 3.42 -0.14 -39.90
CA PHE A 271 3.51 -0.16 -38.47
C PHE A 271 2.59 0.87 -37.84
N MET A 272 2.69 2.14 -38.24
CA MET A 272 1.99 3.24 -37.57
C MET A 272 0.48 3.27 -37.87
N LYS A 273 0.08 2.92 -39.11
CA LYS A 273 -1.32 3.07 -39.56
C LYS A 273 -2.15 1.79 -39.43
N ILE A 274 -1.50 0.62 -39.37
CA ILE A 274 -2.19 -0.67 -39.33
C ILE A 274 -1.86 -1.43 -38.06
N VAL A 275 -0.58 -1.75 -37.82
CA VAL A 275 -0.18 -2.63 -36.73
C VAL A 275 -0.39 -2.01 -35.36
N LEU A 276 0.05 -0.79 -35.17
CA LEU A 276 -0.05 -0.10 -33.90
C LEU A 276 -1.50 0.08 -33.42
N PRO A 277 -2.45 0.58 -34.26
CA PRO A 277 -3.85 0.68 -33.87
C PRO A 277 -4.50 -0.67 -33.54
N LEU A 278 -4.23 -1.72 -34.33
CA LEU A 278 -4.77 -3.06 -34.08
C LEU A 278 -4.18 -3.69 -32.82
N SER A 279 -2.97 -3.29 -32.43
CA SER A 279 -2.25 -3.86 -31.29
C SER A 279 -2.49 -3.12 -29.96
N ILE A 280 -3.30 -2.07 -29.95
CA ILE A 280 -3.62 -1.31 -28.70
C ILE A 280 -4.01 -2.24 -27.53
N PRO A 281 -4.85 -3.29 -27.71
CA PRO A 281 -5.19 -4.19 -26.61
C PRO A 281 -3.97 -4.96 -26.07
N ALA A 282 -3.06 -5.39 -26.95
CA ALA A 282 -1.83 -6.07 -26.53
C ALA A 282 -0.88 -5.12 -25.82
N PHE A 283 -0.70 -3.90 -26.35
CA PHE A 283 0.11 -2.86 -25.69
C PHE A 283 -0.43 -2.53 -24.30
N ALA A 284 -1.73 -2.38 -24.14
CA ALA A 284 -2.34 -2.11 -22.85
C ALA A 284 -2.12 -3.27 -21.85
N SER A 285 -2.24 -4.51 -22.31
CA SER A 285 -2.00 -5.69 -21.49
C SER A 285 -0.55 -5.77 -21.02
N ILE A 286 0.39 -5.55 -21.91
CA ILE A 286 1.83 -5.59 -21.60
C ILE A 286 2.22 -4.39 -20.73
N PHE A 287 1.64 -3.21 -20.96
CA PHE A 287 1.81 -2.04 -20.10
C PHE A 287 1.40 -2.36 -18.67
N ILE A 288 0.23 -2.96 -18.45
CA ILE A 288 -0.23 -3.32 -17.10
C ILE A 288 0.76 -4.28 -16.43
N LEU A 289 1.15 -5.35 -17.13
CA LEU A 289 2.07 -6.35 -16.59
C LEU A 289 3.43 -5.76 -16.23
N GLN A 290 4.02 -4.97 -17.14
CA GLN A 290 5.32 -4.32 -16.93
C GLN A 290 5.24 -3.29 -15.82
N PHE A 291 4.18 -2.46 -15.80
CA PHE A 291 3.95 -1.46 -14.76
C PHE A 291 3.83 -2.11 -13.38
N LEU A 292 3.00 -3.15 -13.23
CA LEU A 292 2.82 -3.85 -11.97
C LEU A 292 4.12 -4.50 -11.49
N TRP A 293 4.91 -5.04 -12.42
CA TRP A 293 6.21 -5.61 -12.09
C TRP A 293 7.17 -4.56 -11.53
N VAL A 294 7.32 -3.41 -12.20
CA VAL A 294 8.18 -2.32 -11.74
C VAL A 294 7.64 -1.67 -10.48
N TRP A 295 6.33 -1.43 -10.38
CA TRP A 295 5.70 -0.82 -9.23
C TRP A 295 5.93 -1.59 -7.92
N ASN A 296 5.88 -2.92 -7.99
CA ASN A 296 6.07 -3.80 -6.85
C ASN A 296 7.53 -4.20 -6.61
N ASP A 297 8.45 -3.76 -7.47
CA ASP A 297 9.86 -4.10 -7.29
C ASP A 297 10.46 -3.39 -6.06
N LEU A 298 11.23 -4.14 -5.32
CA LEU A 298 12.04 -3.66 -4.21
C LEU A 298 13.52 -3.80 -4.53
N LEU A 299 13.89 -4.88 -5.21
CA LEU A 299 15.27 -5.33 -5.30
C LEU A 299 16.10 -4.43 -6.21
N VAL A 300 15.59 -4.13 -7.40
CA VAL A 300 16.26 -3.22 -8.34
C VAL A 300 16.35 -1.82 -7.72
N GLY A 301 15.26 -1.38 -7.06
CA GLY A 301 15.26 -0.09 -6.36
C GLY A 301 16.34 0.01 -5.28
N LEU A 302 16.56 -1.04 -4.48
CA LEU A 302 17.62 -1.06 -3.46
C LEU A 302 19.05 -1.05 -4.03
N VAL A 303 19.22 -1.51 -5.27
CA VAL A 303 20.53 -1.57 -5.94
C VAL A 303 20.84 -0.28 -6.70
N PHE A 304 19.85 0.27 -7.42
CA PHE A 304 20.04 1.38 -8.36
C PHE A 304 19.59 2.76 -7.85
N LEU A 305 19.08 2.84 -6.61
CA LEU A 305 18.76 4.11 -5.96
C LEU A 305 19.41 4.19 -4.58
N ASP A 306 19.67 5.40 -4.13
CA ASP A 306 20.18 5.63 -2.79
C ASP A 306 19.04 5.63 -1.75
N LYS A 307 19.39 5.45 -0.49
CA LYS A 307 18.44 5.50 0.64
C LYS A 307 18.07 6.92 1.06
N HIS A 308 18.42 7.91 0.23
CA HIS A 308 18.05 9.29 0.52
C HIS A 308 16.53 9.49 0.38
N PRO A 309 15.87 10.29 1.23
CA PRO A 309 14.43 10.51 1.14
C PRO A 309 13.92 10.99 -0.21
N SER A 310 14.76 11.71 -1.01
CA SER A 310 14.42 12.16 -2.35
C SER A 310 14.39 11.06 -3.41
N GLU A 311 14.93 9.87 -3.12
CA GLU A 311 15.09 8.77 -4.09
C GLU A 311 14.45 7.46 -3.65
N ILE A 312 14.17 7.31 -2.35
CA ILE A 312 13.54 6.09 -1.82
C ILE A 312 12.20 5.82 -2.50
N ILE A 313 12.01 4.57 -2.94
CA ILE A 313 10.75 4.12 -3.55
C ILE A 313 9.78 3.56 -2.51
N LEU A 314 8.51 3.46 -2.89
CA LEU A 314 7.40 3.07 -2.02
C LEU A 314 7.62 1.72 -1.33
N THR A 315 8.06 0.70 -2.08
CA THR A 315 8.34 -0.64 -1.55
C THR A 315 9.45 -0.65 -0.52
N ALA A 316 10.51 0.14 -0.75
CA ALA A 316 11.61 0.30 0.20
C ALA A 316 11.16 1.05 1.46
N LYS A 317 10.33 2.09 1.30
CA LYS A 317 9.77 2.86 2.43
C LYS A 317 8.79 2.04 3.26
N LEU A 318 7.94 1.23 2.63
CA LEU A 318 7.05 0.30 3.34
C LEU A 318 7.83 -0.75 4.13
N LYS A 319 8.93 -1.27 3.58
CA LYS A 319 9.84 -2.17 4.30
C LYS A 319 10.47 -1.49 5.52
N GLU A 320 10.88 -0.24 5.39
CA GLU A 320 11.42 0.56 6.50
C GLU A 320 10.36 0.75 7.61
N LEU A 321 9.13 1.13 7.24
CA LEU A 321 8.02 1.29 8.16
C LEU A 321 7.66 -0.02 8.87
N LEU A 322 7.66 -1.14 8.17
CA LEU A 322 7.45 -2.46 8.78
C LEU A 322 8.51 -2.78 9.84
N GLY A 323 9.78 -2.43 9.60
CA GLY A 323 10.86 -2.64 10.53
C GLY A 323 10.85 -1.70 11.75
N SER A 324 10.44 -0.44 11.56
CA SER A 324 10.45 0.61 12.60
C SER A 324 9.11 0.80 13.32
N ARG A 325 8.00 0.48 12.67
CA ARG A 325 6.62 0.71 13.13
C ARG A 325 5.76 -0.56 13.13
N GLY A 326 6.37 -1.74 13.27
CA GLY A 326 5.68 -3.03 13.15
C GLY A 326 4.50 -3.24 14.11
N GLU A 327 4.43 -2.48 15.20
CA GLU A 327 3.29 -2.49 16.13
C GLU A 327 2.20 -1.46 15.79
N ASN A 328 2.46 -0.56 14.83
CA ASN A 328 1.54 0.52 14.45
C ASN A 328 0.70 0.08 13.23
N TRP A 329 -0.29 -0.74 13.47
CA TRP A 329 -1.16 -1.31 12.44
C TRP A 329 -1.87 -0.25 11.60
N GLU A 330 -2.22 0.90 12.17
CA GLU A 330 -2.83 2.04 11.49
C GLU A 330 -1.93 2.61 10.39
N ILE A 331 -0.62 2.70 10.65
CA ILE A 331 0.39 3.17 9.69
C ILE A 331 0.61 2.13 8.60
N LEU A 332 0.76 0.85 8.98
CA LEU A 332 1.04 -0.23 8.04
C LEU A 332 -0.13 -0.50 7.09
N THR A 333 -1.36 -0.55 7.60
CA THR A 333 -2.55 -0.79 6.76
C THR A 333 -2.82 0.37 5.82
N THR A 334 -2.63 1.61 6.30
CA THR A 334 -2.77 2.81 5.48
C THR A 334 -1.69 2.87 4.39
N GLY A 335 -0.43 2.60 4.73
CA GLY A 335 0.66 2.55 3.77
C GLY A 335 0.46 1.45 2.71
N ALA A 336 0.03 0.26 3.13
CA ALA A 336 -0.29 -0.83 2.22
C ALA A 336 -1.46 -0.47 1.28
N PHE A 337 -2.51 0.17 1.80
CA PHE A 337 -3.64 0.60 0.96
C PHE A 337 -3.22 1.68 -0.05
N ILE A 338 -2.43 2.66 0.35
CA ILE A 338 -1.86 3.68 -0.55
C ILE A 338 -1.07 3.02 -1.69
N SER A 339 -0.27 2.00 -1.37
CA SER A 339 0.53 1.29 -2.38
C SER A 339 -0.30 0.57 -3.44
N MET A 340 -1.52 0.15 -3.09
CA MET A 340 -2.44 -0.55 -4.01
C MET A 340 -3.26 0.39 -4.90
N THR A 341 -3.35 1.68 -4.57
CA THR A 341 -4.25 2.63 -5.24
C THR A 341 -3.91 2.81 -6.72
N VAL A 342 -2.63 3.01 -7.05
CA VAL A 342 -2.20 3.22 -8.45
C VAL A 342 -2.32 1.94 -9.28
N PRO A 343 -1.85 0.76 -8.83
CA PRO A 343 -2.12 -0.51 -9.49
C PRO A 343 -3.60 -0.75 -9.80
N LEU A 344 -4.47 -0.53 -8.82
CA LEU A 344 -5.91 -0.69 -8.99
C LEU A 344 -6.46 0.31 -10.02
N PHE A 345 -6.07 1.57 -9.92
CA PHE A 345 -6.49 2.60 -10.89
C PHE A 345 -6.08 2.26 -12.32
N ILE A 346 -4.83 1.85 -12.54
CA ILE A 346 -4.34 1.46 -13.87
C ILE A 346 -5.09 0.23 -14.37
N PHE A 347 -5.26 -0.79 -13.53
CA PHE A 347 -5.99 -1.98 -13.90
C PHE A 347 -7.43 -1.66 -14.31
N PHE A 348 -8.18 -0.94 -13.47
CA PHE A 348 -9.57 -0.59 -13.79
C PHE A 348 -9.71 0.31 -15.03
N SER A 349 -8.75 1.21 -15.26
CA SER A 349 -8.74 2.07 -16.45
C SER A 349 -8.51 1.28 -17.75
N LEU A 350 -7.67 0.25 -17.70
CA LEU A 350 -7.25 -0.51 -18.87
C LEU A 350 -7.85 -1.92 -18.97
N GLN A 351 -8.68 -2.36 -17.99
CA GLN A 351 -9.20 -3.74 -17.92
C GLN A 351 -9.90 -4.21 -19.20
N ARG A 352 -10.64 -3.32 -19.88
CA ARG A 352 -11.33 -3.65 -21.14
C ARG A 352 -10.37 -4.08 -22.24
N TYR A 353 -9.19 -3.50 -22.27
CA TYR A 353 -8.15 -3.86 -23.25
C TYR A 353 -7.40 -5.12 -22.83
N PHE A 354 -7.15 -5.28 -21.51
CA PHE A 354 -6.50 -6.44 -20.94
C PHE A 354 -7.27 -7.74 -21.23
N ILE A 355 -8.58 -7.75 -21.02
CA ILE A 355 -9.43 -8.91 -21.31
C ILE A 355 -9.38 -9.25 -22.82
N ARG A 356 -9.47 -8.26 -23.70
CA ARG A 356 -9.42 -8.47 -25.16
C ARG A 356 -8.04 -8.97 -25.63
N GLY A 357 -6.96 -8.44 -25.04
CA GLY A 357 -5.59 -8.83 -25.41
C GLY A 357 -5.26 -10.26 -25.02
N LEU A 358 -5.71 -10.74 -23.85
CA LEU A 358 -5.51 -12.13 -23.41
C LEU A 358 -6.32 -13.13 -24.25
N ILE A 359 -7.56 -12.80 -24.58
CA ILE A 359 -8.44 -13.69 -25.37
C ILE A 359 -7.92 -13.83 -26.80
N ALA A 360 -7.46 -12.76 -27.43
CA ALA A 360 -6.90 -12.80 -28.77
C ALA A 360 -5.66 -13.71 -28.91
N GLY A 361 -4.88 -13.86 -27.83
CA GLY A 361 -3.73 -14.77 -27.77
C GLY A 361 -4.09 -16.24 -27.47
N SER A 362 -5.30 -16.52 -26.98
CA SER A 362 -5.69 -17.86 -26.50
C SER A 362 -6.62 -18.63 -27.45
N VAL A 363 -7.23 -17.96 -28.43
CA VAL A 363 -8.12 -18.60 -29.39
C VAL A 363 -7.34 -18.97 -30.65
N LYS A 364 -6.61 -20.08 -30.59
CA LYS A 364 -6.25 -20.92 -31.74
C LYS A 364 -7.00 -22.23 -31.53
N GLY A 365 -8.21 -22.29 -32.00
CA GLY A 365 -8.99 -23.50 -32.19
C GLY A 365 -9.52 -23.47 -33.60
#